data_c3697fdc3f0df17d14b32deea4d40281
#
_entry.id   c3697fdc3f0df17d14b32deea4d40281
#
_cell.length_a   1.000
_cell.length_b   1.000
_cell.length_c   1.000
_cell.angle_alpha   90.00
_cell.angle_beta   90.00
_cell.angle_gamma   90.00
#
_symmetry.space_group_name_H-M   'P 1'
#
loop_
_entity.id
_entity.type
_entity.pdbx_description
1 polymer ?
#
loop_
_entity_poly.entity_id
_entity_poly.type
_entity_poly.pdbx_seq_one_letter_code
_entity_poly.pdbx_strand_id
1 'polypeptide(L)'
;YNKQLLFDPGIPACREYICRIVEDIVSRYDVDAIHMDDYFYPYPVNGMSFPDDNSFRTYGKGYKPEERDEWRRENVNKLIRELKHTIVKTKEWVRFGISPFGIYRNKKSTPDGSGSNTNGLQNYDNLYADVTLWVKKKWIDYNIPQIYWEIGHPAADYITLTEWWDKNAHDIHLYIGQD
;
A
#
# COMPACT_ATOMS: atom_id res chain seq x y z
N TYR A 1 -15.78 10.38 3.36
CA TYR A 1 -15.61 10.00 1.96
C TYR A 1 -16.53 8.81 1.68
N ASN A 2 -17.41 8.95 0.71
CA ASN A 2 -18.39 7.92 0.35
C ASN A 2 -19.12 7.27 1.55
N LYS A 3 -19.58 8.09 2.50
CA LYS A 3 -20.24 7.70 3.76
C LYS A 3 -19.38 6.81 4.70
N GLN A 4 -18.08 6.70 4.46
CA GLN A 4 -17.13 5.99 5.33
C GLN A 4 -16.33 6.98 6.16
N LEU A 5 -16.01 6.60 7.39
CA LEU A 5 -15.02 7.26 8.23
C LEU A 5 -13.66 6.62 7.96
N LEU A 6 -12.68 7.45 7.64
CA LEU A 6 -11.33 7.01 7.27
C LEU A 6 -10.31 7.81 8.06
N PHE A 7 -9.24 7.15 8.49
CA PHE A 7 -8.05 7.85 8.93
C PHE A 7 -7.32 8.42 7.72
N ASP A 8 -7.01 9.71 7.77
CA ASP A 8 -6.20 10.36 6.73
C ASP A 8 -4.71 10.12 7.02
N PRO A 9 -3.97 9.37 6.17
CA PRO A 9 -2.54 9.13 6.36
C PRO A 9 -1.71 10.41 6.31
N GLY A 10 -2.24 11.47 5.69
CA GLY A 10 -1.64 12.80 5.64
C GLY A 10 -1.54 13.50 7.01
N ILE A 11 -2.31 13.05 8.00
CA ILE A 11 -2.30 13.59 9.36
C ILE A 11 -1.37 12.75 10.23
N PRO A 12 -0.24 13.32 10.74
CA PRO A 12 0.71 12.57 11.57
C PRO A 12 0.08 11.86 12.76
N ALA A 13 -0.83 12.53 13.47
CA ALA A 13 -1.52 11.95 14.64
C ALA A 13 -2.36 10.71 14.29
N CYS A 14 -2.90 10.61 13.06
CA CYS A 14 -3.60 9.40 12.60
C CYS A 14 -2.62 8.23 12.45
N ARG A 15 -1.45 8.45 11.85
CA ARG A 15 -0.42 7.41 11.72
C ARG A 15 0.10 6.95 13.08
N GLU A 16 0.39 7.89 13.99
CA GLU A 16 0.81 7.59 15.35
C GLU A 16 -0.25 6.78 16.12
N TYR A 17 -1.53 7.10 15.91
CA TYR A 17 -2.62 6.35 16.54
C TYR A 17 -2.70 4.90 16.03
N ILE A 18 -2.56 4.68 14.74
CA ILE A 18 -2.51 3.35 14.13
C ILE A 18 -1.30 2.56 14.67
N CYS A 19 -0.12 3.19 14.74
CA CYS A 19 1.07 2.57 15.31
C CYS A 19 0.87 2.15 16.78
N ARG A 20 0.22 2.98 17.60
CA ARG A 20 -0.10 2.63 19.00
C ARG A 20 -1.06 1.46 19.11
N ILE A 21 -2.06 1.36 18.22
CA ILE A 21 -2.96 0.19 18.18
C ILE A 21 -2.16 -1.09 17.87
N VAL A 22 -1.29 -1.04 16.87
CA VAL A 22 -0.45 -2.18 16.50
C VAL A 22 0.54 -2.54 17.62
N GLU A 23 1.16 -1.55 18.27
CA GLU A 23 2.04 -1.75 19.43
C GLU A 23 1.30 -2.47 20.58
N ASP A 24 0.07 -2.04 20.86
CA ASP A 24 -0.77 -2.64 21.90
C ASP A 24 -1.11 -4.11 21.58
N ILE A 25 -1.49 -4.40 20.33
CA ILE A 25 -1.77 -5.78 19.88
C ILE A 25 -0.52 -6.64 19.99
N VAL A 26 0.60 -6.21 19.45
CA VAL A 26 1.86 -6.97 19.46
C VAL A 26 2.36 -7.18 20.90
N SER A 27 2.20 -6.20 21.77
CA SER A 27 2.63 -6.30 23.18
C SER A 27 1.83 -7.35 23.94
N ARG A 28 0.50 -7.35 23.77
CA ARG A 28 -0.41 -8.14 24.61
C ARG A 28 -0.69 -9.55 24.10
N TYR A 29 -0.57 -9.77 22.81
CA TYR A 29 -0.94 -11.04 22.20
C TYR A 29 0.29 -11.77 21.62
N ASP A 30 0.22 -13.09 21.63
CA ASP A 30 1.25 -13.95 21.00
C ASP A 30 0.89 -14.15 19.53
N VAL A 31 1.21 -13.13 18.73
CA VAL A 31 0.96 -13.11 17.30
C VAL A 31 2.27 -13.33 16.53
N ASP A 32 2.20 -14.08 15.43
CA ASP A 32 3.34 -14.33 14.54
C ASP A 32 3.55 -13.18 13.54
N ALA A 33 2.47 -12.50 13.17
CA ALA A 33 2.49 -11.42 12.20
C ALA A 33 1.39 -10.39 12.40
N ILE A 34 1.64 -9.19 11.90
CA ILE A 34 0.63 -8.17 11.61
C ILE A 34 0.44 -8.13 10.09
N HIS A 35 -0.81 -8.15 9.67
CA HIS A 35 -1.18 -8.09 8.27
C HIS A 35 -2.14 -6.94 7.99
N MET A 36 -1.88 -6.20 6.92
CA MET A 36 -2.76 -5.12 6.46
C MET A 36 -3.28 -5.38 5.06
N ASP A 37 -4.50 -4.98 4.84
CA ASP A 37 -5.16 -4.94 3.55
C ASP A 37 -4.71 -3.72 2.71
N ASP A 38 -5.32 -3.45 1.56
CA ASP A 38 -4.94 -2.43 0.58
C ASP A 38 -5.60 -1.05 0.80
N TYR A 39 -6.33 -0.85 1.87
CA TYR A 39 -7.08 0.39 2.16
C TYR A 39 -6.18 1.49 2.76
N PHE A 40 -5.08 1.85 2.09
CA PHE A 40 -4.19 2.93 2.52
C PHE A 40 -4.83 4.31 2.29
N TYR A 41 -5.21 4.61 1.07
CA TYR A 41 -6.25 5.56 0.70
C TYR A 41 -7.45 4.78 0.18
N PRO A 42 -8.68 5.32 0.29
CA PRO A 42 -9.86 4.61 -0.20
C PRO A 42 -9.83 4.45 -1.72
N TYR A 43 -10.49 3.43 -2.19
CA TYR A 43 -10.71 3.26 -3.63
C TYR A 43 -11.35 4.51 -4.23
N PRO A 44 -10.90 4.94 -5.42
CA PRO A 44 -11.43 6.14 -6.06
C PRO A 44 -12.91 5.98 -6.37
N VAL A 45 -13.67 7.03 -6.07
CA VAL A 45 -15.09 7.13 -6.42
C VAL A 45 -15.21 8.16 -7.54
N ASN A 46 -15.89 7.78 -8.62
CA ASN A 46 -16.05 8.66 -9.78
C ASN A 46 -16.68 10.00 -9.38
N GLY A 47 -16.05 11.10 -9.80
CA GLY A 47 -16.49 12.47 -9.50
C GLY A 47 -16.26 12.93 -8.06
N MET A 48 -15.55 12.15 -7.22
CA MET A 48 -15.30 12.49 -5.82
C MET A 48 -13.81 12.40 -5.48
N SER A 49 -13.19 13.55 -5.20
CA SER A 49 -11.81 13.58 -4.67
C SER A 49 -11.78 13.20 -3.19
N PHE A 50 -10.70 12.59 -2.75
CA PHE A 50 -10.47 12.39 -1.31
C PHE A 50 -10.34 13.76 -0.62
N PRO A 51 -11.05 14.00 0.51
CA PRO A 51 -11.19 15.35 1.11
C PRO A 51 -10.00 15.72 2.02
N ASP A 52 -8.80 15.72 1.47
CA ASP A 52 -7.55 16.01 2.19
C ASP A 52 -7.01 17.45 1.98
N ASP A 53 -7.84 18.38 1.52
CA ASP A 53 -7.40 19.77 1.29
C ASP A 53 -6.85 20.45 2.55
N ASN A 54 -7.48 20.19 3.70
CA ASN A 54 -7.07 20.77 4.97
C ASN A 54 -5.76 20.13 5.46
N SER A 55 -5.62 18.82 5.37
CA SER A 55 -4.40 18.12 5.77
C SER A 55 -3.25 18.44 4.83
N PHE A 56 -3.48 18.52 3.52
CA PHE A 56 -2.46 18.97 2.56
C PHE A 56 -1.98 20.39 2.85
N ARG A 57 -2.91 21.33 3.09
CA ARG A 57 -2.53 22.71 3.44
C ARG A 57 -1.71 22.79 4.73
N THR A 58 -2.03 21.95 5.72
CA THR A 58 -1.37 21.97 7.03
C THR A 58 -0.03 21.23 7.01
N TYR A 59 0.04 20.06 6.38
CA TYR A 59 1.16 19.12 6.46
C TYR A 59 1.91 18.91 5.15
N GLY A 60 1.40 19.44 4.03
CA GLY A 60 2.02 19.31 2.70
C GLY A 60 3.13 20.33 2.40
N LYS A 61 3.74 20.93 3.44
CA LYS A 61 4.83 21.90 3.24
C LYS A 61 5.98 21.30 2.43
N GLY A 62 6.38 21.99 1.36
CA GLY A 62 7.41 21.53 0.44
C GLY A 62 6.87 20.86 -0.83
N TYR A 63 5.57 20.59 -0.89
CA TYR A 63 4.91 20.09 -2.09
C TYR A 63 4.06 21.19 -2.73
N LYS A 64 4.05 21.23 -4.06
CA LYS A 64 3.14 22.07 -4.83
C LYS A 64 1.77 21.37 -4.96
N PRO A 65 0.68 22.10 -5.30
CA PRO A 65 -0.64 21.51 -5.48
C PRO A 65 -0.69 20.33 -6.46
N GLU A 66 0.08 20.40 -7.55
CA GLU A 66 0.21 19.37 -8.57
C GLU A 66 1.00 18.13 -8.10
N GLU A 67 1.73 18.23 -6.99
CA GLU A 67 2.51 17.15 -6.38
C GLU A 67 1.73 16.45 -5.24
N ARG A 68 0.40 16.69 -5.15
CA ARG A 68 -0.44 16.12 -4.08
C ARG A 68 -0.40 14.59 -4.06
N ASP A 69 -0.39 13.94 -5.20
CA ASP A 69 -0.34 12.48 -5.29
C ASP A 69 0.99 11.93 -4.77
N GLU A 70 2.09 12.66 -4.99
CA GLU A 70 3.38 12.31 -4.40
C GLU A 70 3.39 12.47 -2.88
N TRP A 71 2.79 13.55 -2.38
CA TRP A 71 2.61 13.75 -0.95
C TRP A 71 1.75 12.64 -0.30
N ARG A 72 0.69 12.18 -0.97
CA ARG A 72 -0.12 11.05 -0.51
C ARG A 72 0.69 9.77 -0.43
N ARG A 73 1.46 9.44 -1.48
CA ARG A 73 2.35 8.28 -1.50
C ARG A 73 3.37 8.34 -0.36
N GLU A 74 4.01 9.49 -0.18
CA GLU A 74 4.99 9.65 0.90
C GLU A 74 4.35 9.48 2.30
N ASN A 75 3.09 9.88 2.50
CA ASN A 75 2.40 9.64 3.77
C ASN A 75 2.09 8.15 4.00
N VAL A 76 1.73 7.41 2.97
CA VAL A 76 1.58 5.96 3.05
C VAL A 76 2.94 5.30 3.30
N ASN A 77 3.99 5.72 2.61
CA ASN A 77 5.37 5.25 2.84
C ASN A 77 5.81 5.47 4.30
N LYS A 78 5.51 6.62 4.87
CA LYS A 78 5.77 6.90 6.29
C LYS A 78 5.02 5.95 7.20
N LEU A 79 3.73 5.74 6.96
CA LEU A 79 2.91 4.81 7.76
C LEU A 79 3.51 3.40 7.76
N ILE A 80 3.83 2.85 6.59
CA ILE A 80 4.40 1.50 6.46
C ILE A 80 5.75 1.39 7.20
N ARG A 81 6.62 2.39 7.04
CA ARG A 81 7.91 2.42 7.73
C ARG A 81 7.76 2.55 9.25
N GLU A 82 6.86 3.41 9.71
CA GLU A 82 6.56 3.62 11.14
C GLU A 82 5.98 2.34 11.77
N LEU A 83 5.07 1.65 11.07
CA LEU A 83 4.52 0.36 11.50
C LEU A 83 5.60 -0.72 11.60
N LYS A 84 6.45 -0.88 10.58
CA LYS A 84 7.56 -1.83 10.63
C LYS A 84 8.47 -1.56 11.83
N HIS A 85 8.83 -0.30 12.04
CA HIS A 85 9.65 0.09 13.19
C HIS A 85 8.97 -0.24 14.53
N THR A 86 7.69 0.09 14.67
CA THR A 86 6.89 -0.19 15.88
C THR A 86 6.84 -1.69 16.18
N ILE A 87 6.55 -2.52 15.18
CA ILE A 87 6.46 -3.97 15.33
C ILE A 87 7.80 -4.54 15.80
N VAL A 88 8.87 -4.25 15.07
CA VAL A 88 10.21 -4.80 15.39
C VAL A 88 10.71 -4.33 16.77
N LYS A 89 10.45 -3.07 17.13
CA LYS A 89 10.80 -2.53 18.43
C LYS A 89 10.05 -3.22 19.58
N THR A 90 8.81 -3.65 19.33
CA THR A 90 7.96 -4.29 20.34
C THR A 90 8.29 -5.78 20.48
N LYS A 91 8.33 -6.51 19.36
CA LYS A 91 8.75 -7.92 19.28
C LYS A 91 9.46 -8.17 17.95
N GLU A 92 10.76 -8.42 17.97
CA GLU A 92 11.61 -8.51 16.76
C GLU A 92 11.26 -9.65 15.81
N TRP A 93 10.63 -10.73 16.32
CA TRP A 93 10.24 -11.89 15.52
C TRP A 93 8.91 -11.74 14.80
N VAL A 94 8.08 -10.76 15.19
CA VAL A 94 6.75 -10.55 14.58
C VAL A 94 6.93 -10.00 13.17
N ARG A 95 6.34 -10.69 12.20
CA ARG A 95 6.40 -10.30 10.78
C ARG A 95 5.38 -9.22 10.45
N PHE A 96 5.69 -8.45 9.45
CA PHE A 96 4.76 -7.46 8.89
C PHE A 96 4.55 -7.69 7.41
N GLY A 97 3.31 -7.87 6.98
CA GLY A 97 2.94 -8.09 5.59
C GLY A 97 1.71 -7.33 5.16
N ILE A 98 1.51 -7.28 3.87
CA ILE A 98 0.38 -6.60 3.24
C ILE A 98 -0.25 -7.44 2.13
N SER A 99 -1.54 -7.22 1.89
CA SER A 99 -2.28 -7.70 0.70
C SER A 99 -2.65 -6.49 -0.17
N PRO A 100 -1.75 -6.00 -1.03
CA PRO A 100 -2.06 -4.88 -1.90
C PRO A 100 -2.98 -5.31 -3.04
N PHE A 101 -3.62 -4.36 -3.70
CA PHE A 101 -4.34 -4.60 -4.95
C PHE A 101 -3.46 -5.33 -5.98
N GLY A 102 -4.03 -6.21 -6.81
CA GLY A 102 -3.27 -7.11 -7.70
C GLY A 102 -2.41 -6.41 -8.75
N ILE A 103 -2.75 -5.19 -9.19
CA ILE A 103 -1.99 -4.44 -10.18
C ILE A 103 -1.19 -3.34 -9.48
N TYR A 104 0.16 -3.41 -9.55
CA TYR A 104 0.99 -2.30 -9.08
C TYR A 104 0.87 -1.08 -9.96
N ARG A 105 1.26 -1.20 -11.24
CA ARG A 105 1.06 -0.21 -12.30
C ARG A 105 0.85 -0.90 -13.66
N ASN A 106 0.02 -0.34 -14.49
CA ASN A 106 -0.11 -0.78 -15.88
C ASN A 106 1.14 -0.39 -16.67
N LYS A 107 1.57 -1.21 -17.60
CA LYS A 107 2.74 -0.93 -18.47
C LYS A 107 2.65 0.43 -19.16
N LYS A 108 1.46 0.79 -19.64
CA LYS A 108 1.22 2.10 -20.29
C LYS A 108 1.29 3.31 -19.36
N SER A 109 1.21 3.09 -18.03
CA SER A 109 1.29 4.16 -17.03
C SER A 109 2.73 4.40 -16.54
N THR A 110 3.68 3.54 -16.94
CA THR A 110 5.09 3.67 -16.55
C THR A 110 5.91 4.20 -17.73
N PRO A 111 6.71 5.27 -17.54
CA PRO A 111 7.52 5.84 -18.61
C PRO A 111 8.53 4.86 -19.21
N ASP A 112 9.05 3.94 -18.40
CA ASP A 112 10.03 2.91 -18.76
C ASP A 112 9.39 1.57 -19.15
N GLY A 113 8.06 1.47 -19.13
CA GLY A 113 7.33 0.24 -19.43
C GLY A 113 7.50 -0.89 -18.41
N SER A 114 7.95 -0.59 -17.18
CA SER A 114 8.21 -1.57 -16.12
C SER A 114 6.93 -2.14 -15.47
N GLY A 115 5.78 -1.53 -15.70
CA GLY A 115 4.48 -2.03 -15.22
C GLY A 115 4.05 -3.33 -15.88
N SER A 116 3.04 -4.00 -15.32
CA SER A 116 2.45 -5.22 -15.86
C SER A 116 1.61 -4.92 -17.12
N ASN A 117 1.51 -5.90 -18.01
CA ASN A 117 0.66 -5.78 -19.20
C ASN A 117 -0.82 -5.92 -18.85
N THR A 118 -1.33 -4.93 -18.14
CA THR A 118 -2.68 -4.88 -17.58
C THR A 118 -3.38 -3.57 -17.90
N ASN A 119 -4.68 -3.51 -17.62
CA ASN A 119 -5.51 -2.31 -17.79
C ASN A 119 -6.56 -2.23 -16.68
N GLY A 120 -6.20 -1.67 -15.53
CA GLY A 120 -7.08 -1.55 -14.38
C GLY A 120 -6.63 -0.49 -13.39
N LEU A 121 -7.29 -0.46 -12.24
CA LEU A 121 -6.89 0.32 -11.09
C LEU A 121 -5.48 -0.08 -10.65
N GLN A 122 -4.71 0.83 -10.09
CA GLN A 122 -3.29 0.66 -9.80
C GLN A 122 -2.99 1.05 -8.35
N ASN A 123 -2.14 0.27 -7.68
CA ASN A 123 -1.66 0.63 -6.34
C ASN A 123 -1.01 2.01 -6.31
N TYR A 124 -0.02 2.23 -7.16
CA TYR A 124 0.82 3.42 -7.14
C TYR A 124 0.05 4.70 -7.49
N ASP A 125 -0.72 4.66 -8.58
CA ASP A 125 -1.36 5.86 -9.12
C ASP A 125 -2.74 6.16 -8.50
N ASN A 126 -3.47 5.14 -8.05
CA ASN A 126 -4.84 5.29 -7.58
C ASN A 126 -5.01 5.10 -6.06
N LEU A 127 -4.19 4.24 -5.45
CA LEU A 127 -4.23 3.95 -4.01
C LEU A 127 -3.04 4.56 -3.26
N TYR A 128 -2.14 5.23 -3.99
CA TYR A 128 -0.94 5.89 -3.46
C TYR A 128 -0.02 4.94 -2.68
N ALA A 129 0.00 3.67 -3.08
CA ALA A 129 0.74 2.59 -2.43
C ALA A 129 1.97 2.19 -3.26
N ASP A 130 3.17 2.60 -2.82
CA ASP A 130 4.43 2.26 -3.47
C ASP A 130 5.00 0.93 -2.94
N VAL A 131 4.29 -0.16 -3.23
CA VAL A 131 4.62 -1.51 -2.74
C VAL A 131 6.03 -1.94 -3.14
N THR A 132 6.49 -1.60 -4.34
CA THR A 132 7.84 -1.97 -4.80
C THR A 132 8.92 -1.27 -3.99
N LEU A 133 8.69 -0.03 -3.55
CA LEU A 133 9.60 0.64 -2.63
C LEU A 133 9.65 -0.08 -1.27
N TRP A 134 8.49 -0.48 -0.73
CA TRP A 134 8.43 -1.15 0.58
C TRP A 134 9.16 -2.49 0.56
N VAL A 135 9.01 -3.24 -0.53
CA VAL A 135 9.75 -4.49 -0.78
C VAL A 135 11.27 -4.23 -0.85
N LYS A 136 11.70 -3.31 -1.71
CA LYS A 136 13.12 -2.95 -1.87
C LYS A 136 13.79 -2.46 -0.58
N LYS A 137 13.03 -1.72 0.25
CA LYS A 137 13.51 -1.19 1.53
C LYS A 137 13.35 -2.17 2.69
N LYS A 138 12.76 -3.35 2.45
CA LYS A 138 12.46 -4.35 3.49
C LYS A 138 11.60 -3.78 4.63
N TRP A 139 10.66 -2.87 4.28
CA TRP A 139 9.69 -2.35 5.23
C TRP A 139 8.55 -3.31 5.49
N ILE A 140 8.42 -4.34 4.67
CA ILE A 140 7.52 -5.48 4.84
C ILE A 140 8.31 -6.78 4.73
N ASP A 141 7.86 -7.83 5.39
CA ASP A 141 8.51 -9.15 5.39
C ASP A 141 7.90 -10.09 4.36
N TYR A 142 6.65 -9.86 3.99
CA TYR A 142 5.95 -10.62 2.97
C TYR A 142 4.89 -9.78 2.26
N ASN A 143 4.57 -10.17 1.03
CA ASN A 143 3.63 -9.49 0.16
C ASN A 143 2.63 -10.51 -0.39
N ILE A 144 1.33 -10.19 -0.36
CA ILE A 144 0.24 -11.06 -0.84
C ILE A 144 -0.66 -10.27 -1.80
N PRO A 145 -0.21 -9.93 -3.02
CA PRO A 145 -1.05 -9.20 -3.97
C PRO A 145 -2.34 -9.96 -4.27
N GLN A 146 -3.45 -9.26 -4.28
CA GLN A 146 -4.80 -9.79 -4.48
C GLN A 146 -5.05 -10.00 -5.99
N ILE A 147 -4.75 -11.20 -6.50
CA ILE A 147 -4.93 -11.55 -7.90
C ILE A 147 -6.20 -12.40 -8.04
N TYR A 148 -7.35 -11.74 -8.00
CA TYR A 148 -8.68 -12.37 -8.00
C TYR A 148 -9.27 -12.49 -9.42
N TRP A 149 -8.42 -12.59 -10.43
CA TRP A 149 -8.82 -12.74 -11.84
C TRP A 149 -8.39 -14.10 -12.37
N GLU A 150 -9.16 -14.61 -13.32
CA GLU A 150 -8.88 -15.87 -13.98
C GLU A 150 -7.68 -15.78 -14.96
N ILE A 151 -7.13 -16.92 -15.30
CA ILE A 151 -6.16 -17.06 -16.40
C ILE A 151 -6.83 -16.64 -17.71
N GLY A 152 -6.18 -15.75 -18.47
CA GLY A 152 -6.71 -15.20 -19.72
C GLY A 152 -7.64 -14.01 -19.54
N HIS A 153 -7.81 -13.47 -18.33
CA HIS A 153 -8.60 -12.25 -18.12
C HIS A 153 -8.02 -11.08 -18.92
N PRO A 154 -8.81 -10.40 -19.81
CA PRO A 154 -8.27 -9.48 -20.80
C PRO A 154 -7.61 -8.22 -20.23
N ALA A 155 -7.99 -7.81 -19.02
CA ALA A 155 -7.45 -6.61 -18.36
C ALA A 155 -6.45 -6.91 -17.24
N ALA A 156 -6.46 -8.11 -16.67
CA ALA A 156 -5.68 -8.45 -15.49
C ALA A 156 -5.45 -9.98 -15.41
N ASP A 157 -4.78 -10.53 -16.44
CA ASP A 157 -4.50 -11.96 -16.52
C ASP A 157 -3.66 -12.45 -15.32
N TYR A 158 -4.11 -13.53 -14.69
CA TYR A 158 -3.49 -14.15 -13.51
C TYR A 158 -2.00 -14.47 -13.72
N ILE A 159 -1.66 -15.10 -14.85
CA ILE A 159 -0.27 -15.49 -15.16
C ILE A 159 0.60 -14.25 -15.29
N THR A 160 0.15 -13.27 -16.08
CA THR A 160 0.86 -12.00 -16.28
C THR A 160 1.14 -11.29 -14.96
N LEU A 161 0.18 -11.25 -14.05
CA LEU A 161 0.35 -10.60 -12.74
C LEU A 161 1.25 -11.39 -11.82
N THR A 162 1.10 -12.71 -11.76
CA THR A 162 1.95 -13.58 -10.93
C THR A 162 3.42 -13.49 -11.35
N GLU A 163 3.71 -13.57 -12.64
CA GLU A 163 5.07 -13.41 -13.19
C GLU A 163 5.64 -12.01 -12.91
N TRP A 164 4.80 -10.97 -13.00
CA TRP A 164 5.24 -9.62 -12.72
C TRP A 164 5.62 -9.45 -11.23
N TRP A 165 4.79 -9.95 -10.32
CA TRP A 165 5.06 -9.88 -8.89
C TRP A 165 6.26 -10.72 -8.48
N ASP A 166 6.42 -11.93 -9.04
CA ASP A 166 7.60 -12.78 -8.80
C ASP A 166 8.89 -12.07 -9.18
N LYS A 167 8.94 -11.50 -10.38
CA LYS A 167 10.09 -10.72 -10.85
C LYS A 167 10.41 -9.50 -9.97
N ASN A 168 9.44 -8.96 -9.24
CA ASN A 168 9.57 -7.77 -8.39
C ASN A 168 9.54 -8.09 -6.89
N ALA A 169 9.55 -9.36 -6.49
CA ALA A 169 9.49 -9.77 -5.10
C ALA A 169 10.80 -9.50 -4.33
N HIS A 170 11.92 -9.39 -5.04
CA HIS A 170 13.25 -9.27 -4.43
C HIS A 170 13.49 -10.37 -3.37
N ASP A 171 13.94 -10.01 -2.16
CA ASP A 171 14.31 -10.96 -1.09
C ASP A 171 13.20 -11.15 -0.04
N ILE A 172 11.95 -10.78 -0.32
CA ILE A 172 10.84 -11.00 0.62
C ILE A 172 9.97 -12.17 0.17
N HIS A 173 9.20 -12.74 1.10
CA HIS A 173 8.26 -13.80 0.74
C HIS A 173 7.10 -13.23 -0.08
N LEU A 174 6.85 -13.85 -1.23
CA LEU A 174 5.69 -13.57 -2.07
C LEU A 174 4.68 -14.72 -1.95
N TYR A 175 3.45 -14.37 -1.69
CA TYR A 175 2.29 -15.25 -1.78
C TYR A 175 1.29 -14.62 -2.74
N ILE A 176 0.38 -15.38 -3.30
CA ILE A 176 -0.66 -14.87 -4.18
C ILE A 176 -2.00 -15.00 -3.49
N GLY A 177 -2.67 -13.85 -3.28
CA GLY A 177 -4.03 -13.82 -2.78
C GLY A 177 -4.99 -14.28 -3.87
N GLN A 178 -5.85 -15.23 -3.54
CA GLN A 178 -6.89 -15.79 -4.41
C GLN A 178 -8.25 -15.70 -3.71
N ASP A 179 -9.32 -15.60 -4.52
CA ASP A 179 -10.71 -15.62 -4.07
C ASP A 179 -11.30 -17.04 -4.20
#